data_0cea33b7338ff20b8cf07a2d43cc28b4
#
_entry.id   0cea33b7338ff20b8cf07a2d43cc28b4
#
_cell.length_a   1.000
_cell.length_b   1.000
_cell.length_c   1.000
_cell.angle_alpha   90.00
_cell.angle_beta   90.00
_cell.angle_gamma   90.00
#
_symmetry.space_group_name_H-M   'P 1'
#
loop_
_entity.id
_entity.type
_entity.pdbx_description
1 polymer ?
#
loop_
_entity_poly.entity_id
_entity_poly.type
_entity_poly.pdbx_seq_one_letter_code
_entity_poly.pdbx_strand_id
1 'polypeptide(L)'
;MTEFFPSRPDSNPTIYAYRILDAKDRKGLLKVGFTNRNAQERVKEQLGTSGLSYKIVLEESAMRNDGSAFTDHDVHRYLKQMNIPNPDGEWFECDLKDVKAAVLAIRN
;
A
#
# COMPACT_ATOMS: atom_id res chain seq x y z
N MET A 1 -18.15 29.00 -10.13
CA MET A 1 -17.72 28.62 -9.91
C MET A 1 -17.18 28.17 -9.50
N THR A 2 -17.24 27.98 -9.70
CA THR A 2 -16.67 27.45 -9.41
C THR A 2 -16.02 26.95 -9.24
N GLU A 3 -16.00 26.67 -9.34
CA GLU A 3 -15.35 26.17 -9.26
C GLU A 3 -14.67 25.63 -9.15
N PHE A 4 -14.80 25.73 -9.45
CA PHE A 4 -14.13 25.15 -9.31
C PHE A 4 -13.34 24.61 -9.12
N PHE A 5 -13.14 24.39 -9.17
CA PHE A 5 -12.48 23.91 -8.85
C PHE A 5 -12.00 23.11 -8.62
N PRO A 6 -11.82 23.33 -8.96
CA PRO A 6 -11.43 22.15 -8.97
C PRO A 6 -10.83 21.37 -7.93
N SER A 7 -11.12 21.03 -7.53
CA SER A 7 -10.82 20.05 -6.61
C SER A 7 -9.48 19.44 -6.85
N ARG A 8 -9.03 18.68 -5.94
CA ARG A 8 -7.78 17.98 -6.01
C ARG A 8 -8.05 16.54 -6.42
N PRO A 9 -8.44 16.29 -7.63
CA PRO A 9 -8.81 14.95 -8.04
C PRO A 9 -7.66 13.96 -7.89
N ASP A 10 -6.46 14.46 -7.81
CA ASP A 10 -5.28 13.65 -7.66
C ASP A 10 -4.89 13.41 -6.20
N SER A 11 -5.63 13.99 -5.25
CA SER A 11 -5.34 13.79 -3.84
C SER A 11 -6.21 12.65 -3.30
N ASN A 12 -5.70 11.44 -3.43
CA ASN A 12 -6.44 10.24 -3.06
C ASN A 12 -5.50 9.31 -2.28
N PRO A 13 -5.27 9.59 -0.98
CA PRO A 13 -4.35 8.77 -0.18
C PRO A 13 -4.77 7.30 -0.18
N THR A 14 -3.86 6.46 -0.58
CA THR A 14 -4.14 5.03 -0.79
C THR A 14 -3.00 4.19 -0.26
N ILE A 15 -3.34 3.16 0.51
CA ILE A 15 -2.42 2.08 0.85
C ILE A 15 -2.59 0.99 -0.18
N TYR A 16 -1.50 0.52 -0.73
CA TYR A 16 -1.54 -0.60 -1.66
C TYR A 16 -0.59 -1.69 -1.21
N ALA A 17 -0.87 -2.90 -1.66
CA ALA A 17 0.05 -4.02 -1.44
C ALA A 17 0.09 -4.85 -2.71
N TYR A 18 1.28 -5.32 -3.07
CA TYR A 18 1.42 -6.19 -4.23
C TYR A 18 2.45 -7.27 -3.97
N ARG A 19 2.39 -8.32 -4.80
CA ARG A 19 3.37 -9.39 -4.79
C ARG A 19 4.01 -9.51 -6.16
N ILE A 20 5.23 -10.01 -6.17
CA ILE A 20 5.95 -10.33 -7.40
C ILE A 20 5.69 -11.81 -7.69
N LEU A 21 5.26 -12.11 -8.90
CA LEU A 21 4.81 -13.45 -9.25
C LEU A 21 5.94 -14.36 -9.72
N ASP A 22 7.01 -13.78 -10.27
CA ASP A 22 8.05 -14.55 -10.96
C ASP A 22 9.44 -14.34 -10.37
N ALA A 23 9.54 -13.97 -9.10
CA ALA A 23 10.81 -13.87 -8.39
C ALA A 23 10.76 -14.74 -7.15
N LYS A 24 11.64 -15.73 -7.06
CA LYS A 24 11.62 -16.70 -5.96
C LYS A 24 11.90 -16.06 -4.62
N ASP A 25 12.78 -15.06 -4.58
CA ASP A 25 13.14 -14.39 -3.34
C ASP A 25 12.03 -13.48 -2.82
N ARG A 26 10.95 -13.32 -3.58
CA ARG A 26 9.79 -12.52 -3.17
C ARG A 26 8.56 -13.38 -2.87
N LYS A 27 8.71 -14.70 -2.95
CA LYS A 27 7.61 -15.60 -2.66
C LYS A 27 7.18 -15.46 -1.21
N GLY A 28 5.87 -15.32 -1.00
CA GLY A 28 5.31 -15.16 0.34
C GLY A 28 5.43 -13.75 0.90
N LEU A 29 5.97 -12.82 0.13
CA LEU A 29 6.14 -11.44 0.58
C LEU A 29 5.16 -10.51 -0.10
N LEU A 30 4.71 -9.50 0.65
CA LEU A 30 3.91 -8.40 0.13
C LEU A 30 4.67 -7.11 0.32
N LYS A 31 4.73 -6.30 -0.73
CA LYS A 31 5.21 -4.94 -0.59
C LYS A 31 4.04 -4.04 -0.23
N VAL A 32 4.21 -3.27 0.85
CA VAL A 32 3.18 -2.37 1.34
C VAL A 32 3.63 -0.94 1.13
N GLY A 33 2.87 -0.20 0.34
CA GLY A 33 3.26 1.16 -0.03
C GLY A 33 2.10 2.13 0.07
N PHE A 34 2.42 3.38 -0.25
CA PHE A 34 1.48 4.50 -0.16
C PHE A 34 1.61 5.36 -1.41
N THR A 35 0.48 5.88 -1.87
CA THR A 35 0.46 6.87 -2.94
C THR A 35 -0.73 7.81 -2.75
N ASN A 36 -0.59 9.04 -3.24
CA ASN A 36 -1.69 9.99 -3.28
C ASN A 36 -2.46 9.92 -4.59
N ARG A 37 -2.03 9.05 -5.48
CA ARG A 37 -2.61 8.95 -6.81
C ARG A 37 -3.03 7.51 -7.07
N ASN A 38 -2.97 7.09 -8.30
CA ASN A 38 -3.38 5.77 -8.72
C ASN A 38 -2.33 4.73 -8.34
N ALA A 39 -2.75 3.70 -7.60
CA ALA A 39 -1.82 2.67 -7.12
C ALA A 39 -1.20 1.89 -8.27
N GLN A 40 -1.98 1.58 -9.30
CA GLN A 40 -1.47 0.82 -10.45
C GLN A 40 -0.36 1.58 -11.17
N GLU A 41 -0.53 2.88 -11.35
CA GLU A 41 0.50 3.71 -11.96
C GLU A 41 1.74 3.76 -11.09
N ARG A 42 1.55 3.89 -9.78
CA ARG A 42 2.69 3.96 -8.85
C ARG A 42 3.50 2.68 -8.86
N VAL A 43 2.84 1.53 -8.83
CA VAL A 43 3.53 0.24 -8.86
C VAL A 43 4.24 0.06 -10.19
N LYS A 44 3.59 0.46 -11.27
CA LYS A 44 4.18 0.38 -12.60
C LYS A 44 5.46 1.22 -12.68
N GLU A 45 5.45 2.42 -12.08
CA GLU A 45 6.63 3.27 -12.02
C GLU A 45 7.75 2.58 -11.22
N GLN A 46 7.42 1.99 -10.07
CA GLN A 46 8.40 1.34 -9.22
C GLN A 46 9.08 0.16 -9.90
N LEU A 47 8.30 -0.63 -10.60
CA LEU A 47 8.83 -1.82 -11.26
C LEU A 47 9.45 -1.50 -12.61
N GLY A 48 9.00 -0.40 -13.23
CA GLY A 48 9.59 0.16 -14.42
C GLY A 48 9.88 -0.88 -15.49
N THR A 49 11.14 -0.97 -15.88
CA THR A 49 11.58 -1.88 -16.93
C THR A 49 12.16 -3.18 -16.36
N SER A 50 11.82 -3.52 -15.12
CA SER A 50 12.37 -4.71 -14.46
C SER A 50 11.98 -6.01 -15.18
N GLY A 51 10.85 -6.00 -15.91
CA GLY A 51 10.35 -7.21 -16.55
C GLY A 51 9.64 -8.16 -15.58
N LEU A 52 9.51 -7.79 -14.34
CA LEU A 52 8.86 -8.64 -13.34
C LEU A 52 7.34 -8.56 -13.45
N SER A 53 6.70 -9.69 -13.28
CA SER A 53 5.24 -9.77 -13.21
C SER A 53 4.80 -9.54 -11.78
N TYR A 54 3.73 -8.80 -11.61
CA TYR A 54 3.22 -8.46 -10.27
C TYR A 54 1.71 -8.52 -10.23
N LYS A 55 1.18 -8.57 -9.02
CA LYS A 55 -0.26 -8.51 -8.81
C LYS A 55 -0.54 -7.61 -7.62
N ILE A 56 -1.33 -6.55 -7.82
CA ILE A 56 -1.80 -5.71 -6.74
C ILE A 56 -2.93 -6.46 -6.05
N VAL A 57 -2.77 -6.73 -4.77
CA VAL A 57 -3.75 -7.51 -4.02
C VAL A 57 -4.58 -6.64 -3.08
N LEU A 58 -4.16 -5.39 -2.86
CA LEU A 58 -4.88 -4.49 -1.96
C LEU A 58 -4.73 -3.04 -2.42
N GLU A 59 -5.85 -2.34 -2.44
CA GLU A 59 -5.91 -0.89 -2.62
C GLU A 59 -6.97 -0.40 -1.66
N GLU A 60 -6.54 0.31 -0.60
CA GLU A 60 -7.46 0.78 0.43
C GLU A 60 -7.22 2.25 0.70
N SER A 61 -8.29 2.97 0.99
CA SER A 61 -8.19 4.37 1.37
C SER A 61 -7.33 4.52 2.63
N ALA A 62 -6.40 5.47 2.58
CA ALA A 62 -5.55 5.80 3.72
C ALA A 62 -6.13 6.96 4.53
N MET A 63 -7.44 6.98 4.65
CA MET A 63 -8.15 7.99 5.42
C MET A 63 -8.72 7.38 6.69
N ARG A 64 -8.45 8.00 7.82
CA ARG A 64 -9.06 7.61 9.09
C ARG A 64 -10.51 8.08 9.11
N ASN A 65 -11.29 7.51 10.02
CA ASN A 65 -12.69 7.87 10.15
C ASN A 65 -12.88 9.34 10.57
N ASP A 66 -11.85 9.94 11.17
CA ASP A 66 -11.92 11.36 11.57
C ASP A 66 -11.50 12.31 10.43
N GLY A 67 -11.19 11.77 9.25
CA GLY A 67 -10.83 12.58 8.09
C GLY A 67 -9.35 12.82 7.92
N SER A 68 -8.52 12.38 8.86
CA SER A 68 -7.07 12.52 8.71
C SER A 68 -6.50 11.39 7.88
N ALA A 69 -5.38 11.65 7.22
CA ALA A 69 -4.71 10.64 6.40
C ALA A 69 -3.62 9.93 7.21
N PHE A 70 -3.32 8.70 6.81
CA PHE A 70 -2.16 7.98 7.33
C PHE A 70 -1.35 7.46 6.14
N THR A 71 -0.17 6.92 6.41
CA THR A 71 0.73 6.48 5.36
C THR A 71 1.12 5.02 5.57
N ASP A 72 1.92 4.50 4.64
CA ASP A 72 2.47 3.15 4.74
C ASP A 72 3.34 2.98 5.98
N HIS A 73 3.95 4.05 6.48
CA HIS A 73 4.76 3.96 7.70
C HIS A 73 3.92 3.52 8.90
N ASP A 74 2.70 4.00 8.98
CA ASP A 74 1.77 3.59 10.05
C ASP A 74 1.44 2.10 9.92
N VAL A 75 1.20 1.65 8.69
CA VAL A 75 0.89 0.25 8.43
C VAL A 75 2.11 -0.63 8.76
N HIS A 76 3.30 -0.20 8.31
CA HIS A 76 4.54 -0.93 8.61
C HIS A 76 4.74 -1.08 10.10
N ARG A 77 4.50 0.00 10.86
CA ARG A 77 4.67 -0.03 12.32
C ARG A 77 3.71 -1.02 12.96
N TYR A 78 2.45 -1.01 12.51
CA TYR A 78 1.46 -1.95 13.01
C TYR A 78 1.86 -3.40 12.76
N LEU A 79 2.30 -3.69 11.52
CA LEU A 79 2.70 -5.05 11.15
C LEU A 79 3.89 -5.51 12.00
N LYS A 80 4.84 -4.63 12.25
CA LYS A 80 5.99 -4.95 13.09
C LYS A 80 5.57 -5.22 14.53
N GLN A 81 4.63 -4.46 15.04
CA GLN A 81 4.10 -4.67 16.40
C GLN A 81 3.40 -6.02 16.51
N MET A 82 2.84 -6.50 15.42
CA MET A 82 2.20 -7.82 15.38
C MET A 82 3.20 -8.94 15.11
N ASN A 83 4.49 -8.63 15.13
CA ASN A 83 5.57 -9.59 14.92
C ASN A 83 5.56 -10.21 13.52
N ILE A 84 5.07 -9.49 12.54
CA ILE A 84 5.12 -9.92 11.14
C ILE A 84 6.54 -9.76 10.63
N PRO A 85 7.16 -10.80 10.08
CA PRO A 85 8.54 -10.69 9.57
C PRO A 85 8.66 -9.64 8.47
N ASN A 86 9.70 -8.83 8.58
CA ASN A 86 9.98 -7.75 7.64
C ASN A 86 11.41 -7.92 7.12
N PRO A 87 11.61 -8.82 6.16
CA PRO A 87 12.97 -9.15 5.73
C PRO A 87 13.66 -8.05 4.95
N ASP A 88 12.91 -7.13 4.34
CA ASP A 88 13.52 -6.15 3.45
C ASP A 88 12.61 -4.93 3.30
N GLY A 89 13.00 -3.81 3.91
CA GLY A 89 12.36 -2.51 3.70
C GLY A 89 10.85 -2.53 3.87
N GLU A 90 10.14 -2.36 2.76
CA GLU A 90 8.67 -2.32 2.74
C GLU A 90 8.05 -3.68 2.44
N TRP A 91 8.86 -4.73 2.46
CA TRP A 91 8.39 -6.09 2.19
C TRP A 91 8.13 -6.83 3.49
N PHE A 92 6.96 -7.46 3.57
CA PHE A 92 6.52 -8.17 4.77
C PHE A 92 6.09 -9.58 4.40
N GLU A 93 6.48 -10.53 5.24
CA GLU A 93 6.10 -11.93 5.05
C GLU A 93 4.73 -12.14 5.68
N CYS A 94 3.68 -11.89 4.89
CA CYS A 94 2.31 -11.95 5.40
C CYS A 94 1.30 -12.14 4.27
N ASP A 95 0.05 -12.31 4.67
CA ASP A 95 -1.07 -12.44 3.75
C ASP A 95 -1.81 -11.12 3.61
N LEU A 96 -2.66 -11.06 2.59
CA LEU A 96 -3.55 -9.93 2.36
C LEU A 96 -4.34 -9.57 3.62
N LYS A 97 -4.85 -10.59 4.33
CA LYS A 97 -5.68 -10.36 5.53
C LYS A 97 -4.92 -9.60 6.61
N ASP A 98 -3.62 -9.81 6.72
CA ASP A 98 -2.80 -9.13 7.73
C ASP A 98 -2.70 -7.64 7.43
N VAL A 99 -2.45 -7.29 6.18
CA VAL A 99 -2.36 -5.89 5.77
C VAL A 99 -3.72 -5.22 5.88
N LYS A 100 -4.78 -5.92 5.50
CA LYS A 100 -6.14 -5.38 5.58
C LYS A 100 -6.51 -5.11 7.03
N ALA A 101 -6.16 -6.03 7.94
CA ALA A 101 -6.43 -5.85 9.36
C ALA A 101 -5.69 -4.62 9.90
N ALA A 102 -4.45 -4.42 9.47
CA ALA A 102 -3.66 -3.26 9.87
C ALA A 102 -4.34 -1.96 9.41
N VAL A 103 -4.75 -1.92 8.16
CA VAL A 103 -5.41 -0.73 7.60
C VAL A 103 -6.69 -0.41 8.37
N LEU A 104 -7.50 -1.43 8.66
CA LEU A 104 -8.75 -1.23 9.39
C LEU A 104 -8.50 -0.76 10.82
N ALA A 105 -7.48 -1.30 11.49
CA ALA A 105 -7.16 -0.90 12.85
C ALA A 105 -6.72 0.57 12.91
N ILE A 106 -5.93 1.01 11.92
CA ILE A 106 -5.44 2.38 11.89
C ILE A 106 -6.57 3.35 11.54
N ARG A 107 -7.48 2.92 10.67
CA ARG A 107 -8.59 3.76 10.21
C ARG A 107 -9.57 4.10 11.33
N ASN A 108 -9.75 3.22 12.28
CA ASN A 108 -10.73 3.39 13.37
C ASN A 108 -10.22 4.27 14.51
#